data_fdf6e6c22b95b7691e6180abcd8f8083
#
_entry.id   fdf6e6c22b95b7691e6180abcd8f8083
#
_cell.length_a   1.000
_cell.length_b   1.000
_cell.length_c   1.000
_cell.angle_alpha   90.00
_cell.angle_beta   90.00
_cell.angle_gamma   90.00
#
_symmetry.space_group_name_H-M   'P 1'
#
loop_
_entity.id
_entity.type
_entity.pdbx_description
1 polymer ?
#
loop_
_entity_poly.entity_id
_entity_poly.type
_entity_poly.pdbx_seq_one_letter_code
_entity_poly.pdbx_strand_id
1 'polypeptide(L)'
;DKIGKFMYQSDRPEHWRNENDVWVHGYWFWDWSEQRHAVESIDTENRIISVKPPYHGYGYRTGQWFYAFNILAELDQPGQWYLDRKTSLLYFWPPSSLEESQVAVSVIKTMVKMENVSHVTLKGFIFEAAREHGVLINGGESNRLVGCTFRNLGGWAVQISGGSKTGVQSCDIYQTGKGGISLSGGDRVKLQPAQHYAENNHIHHYSRWDRVYQPAVSLNGVGNRAAHNLIHHAP
;
A
#
# COMPACT_ATOMS: atom_id res chain seq x y z
N ASP A 1 25.46 0.30 -10.15
CA ASP A 1 25.20 1.17 -11.28
C ASP A 1 23.92 1.97 -11.06
N LYS A 2 23.89 3.24 -11.51
CA LYS A 2 22.73 4.13 -11.35
C LYS A 2 22.00 4.45 -12.67
N ILE A 3 22.30 3.70 -13.72
CA ILE A 3 21.75 3.94 -15.06
C ILE A 3 20.45 3.18 -15.36
N GLY A 4 19.83 2.57 -14.35
CA GLY A 4 18.57 1.86 -14.52
C GLY A 4 18.65 0.62 -15.38
N LYS A 5 19.77 -0.10 -15.33
CA LYS A 5 19.98 -1.37 -16.05
C LYS A 5 20.44 -2.46 -15.10
N PHE A 6 19.92 -3.66 -15.27
CA PHE A 6 20.36 -4.83 -14.51
C PHE A 6 20.18 -6.12 -15.32
N MET A 7 20.99 -7.11 -15.02
CA MET A 7 20.92 -8.44 -15.65
C MET A 7 19.94 -9.34 -14.88
N TYR A 8 19.22 -10.18 -15.60
CA TYR A 8 18.37 -11.22 -15.04
C TYR A 8 18.92 -12.63 -15.35
N GLN A 9 18.53 -13.63 -14.55
CA GLN A 9 19.06 -14.99 -14.67
C GLN A 9 18.08 -16.01 -15.25
N SER A 10 16.77 -15.83 -15.01
CA SER A 10 15.76 -16.77 -15.51
C SER A 10 15.39 -16.48 -16.97
N ASP A 11 14.78 -17.45 -17.64
CA ASP A 11 14.30 -17.29 -19.02
C ASP A 11 12.92 -16.60 -19.07
N ARG A 12 12.27 -16.37 -17.95
CA ARG A 12 10.93 -15.79 -17.84
C ARG A 12 10.79 -14.43 -18.53
N PRO A 13 11.75 -13.48 -18.41
CA PRO A 13 11.67 -12.19 -19.13
C PRO A 13 11.72 -12.28 -20.65
N GLU A 14 12.10 -13.41 -21.24
CA GLU A 14 12.07 -13.60 -22.69
C GLU A 14 10.64 -13.55 -23.24
N HIS A 15 9.66 -13.97 -22.45
CA HIS A 15 8.23 -13.94 -22.79
C HIS A 15 7.64 -12.52 -22.73
N TRP A 16 8.31 -11.58 -22.08
CA TRP A 16 7.80 -10.21 -21.87
C TRP A 16 8.22 -9.21 -22.94
N ARG A 17 9.09 -9.59 -23.87
CA ARG A 17 9.68 -8.68 -24.88
C ARG A 17 8.65 -7.95 -25.76
N ASN A 18 7.47 -8.53 -25.94
CA ASN A 18 6.38 -7.96 -26.74
C ASN A 18 5.34 -7.20 -25.90
N GLU A 19 5.51 -7.19 -24.59
CA GLU A 19 4.63 -6.50 -23.68
C GLU A 19 4.95 -5.00 -23.61
N ASN A 20 3.93 -4.14 -23.54
CA ASN A 20 4.12 -2.70 -23.67
C ASN A 20 4.12 -1.95 -22.33
N ASP A 21 3.70 -2.56 -21.25
CA ASP A 21 3.46 -1.89 -19.98
C ASP A 21 3.93 -2.74 -18.78
N VAL A 22 5.10 -3.34 -18.96
CA VAL A 22 5.76 -4.14 -17.93
C VAL A 22 6.29 -3.23 -16.82
N TRP A 23 6.05 -3.62 -15.59
CA TRP A 23 6.60 -3.00 -14.41
C TRP A 23 7.39 -4.02 -13.60
N VAL A 24 8.41 -3.51 -12.90
CA VAL A 24 9.20 -4.32 -11.97
C VAL A 24 9.21 -3.65 -10.59
N HIS A 25 9.11 -4.45 -9.55
CA HIS A 25 9.25 -4.01 -8.17
C HIS A 25 10.35 -4.82 -7.50
N GLY A 26 11.26 -4.17 -6.82
CA GLY A 26 12.38 -4.83 -6.15
C GLY A 26 13.02 -3.98 -5.08
N TYR A 27 13.90 -4.64 -4.32
CA TYR A 27 14.85 -4.02 -3.41
C TYR A 27 16.17 -3.88 -4.14
N TRP A 28 16.37 -2.73 -4.79
CA TRP A 28 17.41 -2.61 -5.81
C TRP A 28 18.83 -2.53 -5.28
N PHE A 29 19.01 -2.05 -4.06
CA PHE A 29 20.32 -1.92 -3.44
C PHE A 29 20.33 -2.36 -1.99
N TRP A 30 19.45 -1.82 -1.15
CA TRP A 30 19.28 -2.15 0.26
C TRP A 30 17.98 -2.90 0.48
N ASP A 31 17.98 -3.85 1.41
CA ASP A 31 16.82 -4.70 1.71
C ASP A 31 15.66 -3.94 2.39
N TRP A 32 15.85 -2.65 2.62
CA TRP A 32 14.84 -1.71 3.16
C TRP A 32 14.46 -0.60 2.18
N SER A 33 14.95 -0.60 0.95
CA SER A 33 14.69 0.45 -0.04
C SER A 33 14.11 -0.15 -1.30
N GLU A 34 12.80 -0.21 -1.33
CA GLU A 34 12.02 -0.71 -2.47
C GLU A 34 11.59 0.40 -3.42
N GLN A 35 11.47 0.07 -4.69
CA GLN A 35 10.92 0.98 -5.69
C GLN A 35 10.31 0.19 -6.86
N ARG A 36 9.24 0.75 -7.45
CA ARG A 36 8.64 0.27 -8.68
C ARG A 36 9.18 1.06 -9.86
N HIS A 37 9.52 0.36 -10.93
CA HIS A 37 9.98 0.96 -12.19
C HIS A 37 9.15 0.47 -13.36
N ALA A 38 8.78 1.37 -14.26
CA ALA A 38 8.32 0.96 -15.57
C ALA A 38 9.51 0.45 -16.40
N VAL A 39 9.34 -0.67 -17.07
CA VAL A 39 10.36 -1.21 -17.97
C VAL A 39 10.40 -0.37 -19.24
N GLU A 40 11.59 -0.04 -19.69
CA GLU A 40 11.85 0.66 -20.95
C GLU A 40 12.10 -0.34 -22.08
N SER A 41 12.96 -1.33 -21.83
CA SER A 41 13.30 -2.38 -22.79
C SER A 41 13.80 -3.64 -22.11
N ILE A 42 13.67 -4.76 -22.83
CA ILE A 42 14.18 -6.07 -22.42
C ILE A 42 15.07 -6.57 -23.57
N ASP A 43 16.36 -6.66 -23.31
CA ASP A 43 17.35 -7.26 -24.20
C ASP A 43 17.52 -8.74 -23.83
N THR A 44 16.90 -9.60 -24.63
CA THR A 44 16.90 -11.05 -24.37
C THR A 44 18.22 -11.72 -24.75
N GLU A 45 19.00 -11.13 -25.64
CA GLU A 45 20.30 -11.66 -26.05
C GLU A 45 21.35 -11.48 -24.95
N ASN A 46 21.38 -10.28 -24.34
CA ASN A 46 22.31 -9.94 -23.27
C ASN A 46 21.72 -10.13 -21.87
N ARG A 47 20.44 -10.53 -21.78
CA ARG A 47 19.69 -10.70 -20.52
C ARG A 47 19.66 -9.43 -19.66
N ILE A 48 19.39 -8.28 -20.27
CA ILE A 48 19.35 -6.99 -19.61
C ILE A 48 17.94 -6.42 -19.60
N ILE A 49 17.47 -5.98 -18.45
CA ILE A 49 16.28 -5.14 -18.30
C ILE A 49 16.74 -3.71 -18.07
N SER A 50 16.21 -2.79 -18.89
CA SER A 50 16.36 -1.34 -18.71
C SER A 50 15.06 -0.76 -18.21
N VAL A 51 15.12 0.13 -17.21
CA VAL A 51 13.94 0.79 -16.64
C VAL A 51 13.91 2.27 -16.96
N LYS A 52 12.70 2.84 -16.98
CA LYS A 52 12.50 4.27 -17.18
C LYS A 52 12.86 5.06 -15.93
N PRO A 53 13.33 6.31 -16.04
CA PRO A 53 13.52 7.19 -14.89
C PRO A 53 12.17 7.51 -14.20
N PRO A 54 12.16 7.86 -12.90
CA PRO A 54 13.36 8.06 -12.07
C PRO A 54 14.01 6.76 -11.65
N TYR A 55 15.35 6.70 -11.74
CA TYR A 55 16.12 5.54 -11.31
C TYR A 55 16.23 5.44 -9.80
N HIS A 56 16.58 4.25 -9.29
CA HIS A 56 16.76 4.05 -7.85
C HIS A 56 17.96 4.87 -7.32
N GLY A 57 17.71 5.66 -6.26
CA GLY A 57 18.69 6.63 -5.76
C GLY A 57 20.02 6.04 -5.28
N TYR A 58 20.00 4.80 -4.78
CA TYR A 58 21.20 4.06 -4.38
C TYR A 58 21.83 3.25 -5.53
N GLY A 59 21.13 3.06 -6.64
CA GLY A 59 21.55 2.23 -7.77
C GLY A 59 21.04 0.79 -7.65
N TYR A 60 21.73 -0.12 -8.34
CA TYR A 60 21.34 -1.53 -8.48
C TYR A 60 22.49 -2.42 -8.05
N ARG A 61 22.26 -3.32 -7.09
CA ARG A 61 23.24 -4.24 -6.52
C ARG A 61 22.98 -5.65 -7.00
N THR A 62 24.02 -6.39 -7.34
CA THR A 62 23.94 -7.82 -7.68
C THR A 62 23.38 -8.62 -6.50
N GLY A 63 22.59 -9.65 -6.79
CA GLY A 63 22.01 -10.53 -5.80
C GLY A 63 20.71 -10.01 -5.15
N GLN A 64 20.22 -8.85 -5.58
CA GLN A 64 18.93 -8.35 -5.16
C GLN A 64 17.80 -9.01 -5.96
N TRP A 65 16.64 -9.13 -5.35
CA TRP A 65 15.47 -9.74 -5.96
C TRP A 65 14.46 -8.71 -6.44
N PHE A 66 13.74 -9.07 -7.47
CA PHE A 66 12.61 -8.31 -7.98
C PHE A 66 11.51 -9.25 -8.48
N TYR A 67 10.31 -8.73 -8.64
CA TYR A 67 9.25 -9.37 -9.40
C TYR A 67 8.68 -8.39 -10.44
N ALA A 68 8.14 -8.95 -11.50
CA ALA A 68 7.48 -8.18 -12.53
C ALA A 68 5.96 -8.32 -12.42
N PHE A 69 5.25 -7.33 -12.94
CA PHE A 69 3.80 -7.31 -12.91
C PHE A 69 3.21 -6.53 -14.10
N ASN A 70 1.89 -6.64 -14.29
CA ASN A 70 1.16 -6.12 -15.42
C ASN A 70 1.68 -6.68 -16.76
N ILE A 71 1.70 -7.99 -16.87
CA ILE A 71 2.19 -8.76 -18.01
C ILE A 71 1.09 -9.73 -18.43
N LEU A 72 0.56 -9.58 -19.65
CA LEU A 72 -0.51 -10.45 -20.12
C LEU A 72 -0.04 -11.90 -20.31
N ALA A 73 1.19 -12.09 -20.78
CA ALA A 73 1.79 -13.42 -20.96
C ALA A 73 1.97 -14.21 -19.63
N GLU A 74 1.88 -13.54 -18.50
CA GLU A 74 1.96 -14.14 -17.15
C GLU A 74 0.58 -14.39 -16.50
N LEU A 75 -0.50 -14.22 -17.28
CA LEU A 75 -1.86 -14.54 -16.83
C LEU A 75 -2.11 -16.04 -16.99
N ASP A 76 -1.53 -16.85 -16.12
CA ASP A 76 -1.45 -18.31 -16.22
C ASP A 76 -2.09 -19.07 -15.05
N GLN A 77 -2.63 -18.37 -14.05
CA GLN A 77 -3.24 -18.98 -12.85
C GLN A 77 -4.53 -18.27 -12.42
N PRO A 78 -5.48 -18.99 -11.79
CA PRO A 78 -6.65 -18.39 -11.19
C PRO A 78 -6.30 -17.33 -10.13
N GLY A 79 -7.04 -16.23 -10.11
CA GLY A 79 -6.83 -15.10 -9.22
C GLY A 79 -5.94 -13.99 -9.79
N GLN A 80 -5.27 -14.24 -10.90
CA GLN A 80 -4.45 -13.24 -11.57
C GLN A 80 -5.30 -12.31 -12.44
N TRP A 81 -4.73 -11.12 -12.71
CA TRP A 81 -5.35 -10.13 -13.58
C TRP A 81 -4.31 -9.27 -14.29
N TYR A 82 -4.72 -8.76 -15.44
CA TYR A 82 -3.93 -7.84 -16.26
C TYR A 82 -4.82 -6.66 -16.70
N LEU A 83 -4.32 -5.43 -16.54
CA LEU A 83 -5.00 -4.23 -16.99
C LEU A 83 -4.30 -3.65 -18.22
N ASP A 84 -4.93 -3.74 -19.36
CA ASP A 84 -4.52 -2.98 -20.55
C ASP A 84 -4.94 -1.51 -20.39
N ARG A 85 -3.98 -0.67 -20.04
CA ARG A 85 -4.22 0.76 -19.82
C ARG A 85 -4.46 1.56 -21.10
N LYS A 86 -4.18 1.01 -22.29
CA LYS A 86 -4.47 1.65 -23.58
C LYS A 86 -5.94 1.48 -23.95
N THR A 87 -6.47 0.29 -23.80
CA THR A 87 -7.86 -0.05 -24.13
C THR A 87 -8.79 0.06 -22.94
N SER A 88 -8.27 0.20 -21.72
CA SER A 88 -9.00 0.15 -20.44
C SER A 88 -9.72 -1.19 -20.21
N LEU A 89 -9.21 -2.27 -20.80
CA LEU A 89 -9.73 -3.61 -20.60
C LEU A 89 -9.01 -4.29 -19.43
N LEU A 90 -9.78 -4.87 -18.54
CA LEU A 90 -9.31 -5.70 -17.45
C LEU A 90 -9.49 -7.18 -17.84
N TYR A 91 -8.39 -7.89 -17.95
CA TYR A 91 -8.37 -9.35 -18.09
C TYR A 91 -8.25 -9.95 -16.70
N PHE A 92 -9.14 -10.86 -16.36
CA PHE A 92 -9.16 -11.47 -15.04
C PHE A 92 -9.46 -12.96 -15.16
N TRP A 93 -8.61 -13.79 -14.56
CA TRP A 93 -8.87 -15.22 -14.40
C TRP A 93 -9.47 -15.46 -13.02
N PRO A 94 -10.78 -15.64 -12.92
CA PRO A 94 -11.43 -15.76 -11.62
C PRO A 94 -11.02 -17.05 -10.90
N PRO A 95 -10.81 -17.01 -9.56
CA PRO A 95 -10.46 -18.19 -8.78
C PRO A 95 -11.66 -19.16 -8.57
N SER A 96 -12.87 -18.69 -8.84
CA SER A 96 -14.12 -19.45 -8.73
C SER A 96 -15.13 -18.97 -9.78
N SER A 97 -16.29 -19.63 -9.88
CA SER A 97 -17.36 -19.20 -10.77
C SER A 97 -17.78 -17.76 -10.48
N LEU A 98 -17.92 -16.94 -11.54
CA LEU A 98 -18.42 -15.57 -11.44
C LEU A 98 -19.92 -15.50 -11.10
N GLU A 99 -20.69 -16.56 -11.37
CA GLU A 99 -22.12 -16.61 -11.10
C GLU A 99 -22.43 -16.55 -9.60
N GLU A 100 -21.49 -17.04 -8.76
CA GLU A 100 -21.64 -17.07 -7.30
C GLU A 100 -20.71 -16.07 -6.59
N SER A 101 -20.03 -15.18 -7.35
CA SER A 101 -19.00 -14.31 -6.81
C SER A 101 -19.31 -12.83 -7.08
N GLN A 102 -18.89 -11.97 -6.16
CA GLN A 102 -18.87 -10.53 -6.37
C GLN A 102 -17.46 -10.09 -6.74
N VAL A 103 -17.34 -9.38 -7.85
CA VAL A 103 -16.08 -8.76 -8.28
C VAL A 103 -16.15 -7.26 -8.03
N ALA A 104 -15.19 -6.73 -7.28
CA ALA A 104 -15.08 -5.30 -7.01
C ALA A 104 -13.74 -4.76 -7.53
N VAL A 105 -13.78 -3.64 -8.24
CA VAL A 105 -12.60 -2.92 -8.70
C VAL A 105 -12.48 -1.63 -7.91
N SER A 106 -11.32 -1.42 -7.27
CA SER A 106 -11.03 -0.21 -6.49
C SER A 106 -10.85 0.99 -7.42
N VAL A 107 -11.76 1.95 -7.37
CA VAL A 107 -11.75 3.17 -8.19
C VAL A 107 -11.49 4.41 -7.34
N ILE A 108 -12.19 4.53 -6.21
CA ILE A 108 -12.07 5.69 -5.31
C ILE A 108 -10.72 5.66 -4.57
N LYS A 109 -10.05 6.81 -4.49
CA LYS A 109 -8.77 6.91 -3.78
C LYS A 109 -8.95 6.82 -2.27
N THR A 110 -9.83 7.63 -1.71
CA THR A 110 -10.09 7.71 -0.26
C THR A 110 -11.58 7.71 -0.02
N MET A 111 -12.05 6.84 0.86
CA MET A 111 -13.50 6.66 1.08
C MET A 111 -14.10 7.80 1.89
N VAL A 112 -13.42 8.21 2.96
CA VAL A 112 -13.86 9.34 3.79
C VAL A 112 -12.71 10.29 4.03
N LYS A 113 -12.94 11.58 3.79
CA LYS A 113 -12.00 12.66 4.07
C LYS A 113 -12.65 13.66 5.01
N MET A 114 -11.99 13.94 6.14
CA MET A 114 -12.43 14.87 7.16
C MET A 114 -11.40 16.01 7.28
N GLU A 115 -11.83 17.24 6.99
CA GLU A 115 -10.96 18.43 7.02
C GLU A 115 -11.44 19.39 8.10
N ASN A 116 -10.64 19.59 9.15
CA ASN A 116 -10.95 20.46 10.29
C ASN A 116 -12.31 20.19 10.95
N VAL A 117 -12.75 18.93 10.92
CA VAL A 117 -14.00 18.48 11.53
C VAL A 117 -13.73 18.05 12.97
N SER A 118 -14.65 18.33 13.87
CA SER A 118 -14.53 17.98 15.30
C SER A 118 -15.74 17.23 15.81
N HIS A 119 -15.51 16.37 16.81
CA HIS A 119 -16.56 15.65 17.55
C HIS A 119 -17.40 14.69 16.70
N VAL A 120 -16.87 14.19 15.58
CA VAL A 120 -17.54 13.21 14.73
C VAL A 120 -17.12 11.79 15.16
N THR A 121 -18.09 10.91 15.30
CA THR A 121 -17.87 9.49 15.54
C THR A 121 -18.39 8.66 14.36
N LEU A 122 -17.48 7.92 13.73
CA LEU A 122 -17.85 6.87 12.77
C LEU A 122 -17.80 5.54 13.52
N LYS A 123 -18.92 4.82 13.57
CA LYS A 123 -19.04 3.59 14.35
C LYS A 123 -19.66 2.45 13.52
N GLY A 124 -18.99 1.29 13.54
CA GLY A 124 -19.54 0.06 12.94
C GLY A 124 -19.58 0.03 11.41
N PHE A 125 -18.81 0.89 10.75
CA PHE A 125 -18.69 0.88 9.29
C PHE A 125 -17.70 -0.15 8.79
N ILE A 126 -17.92 -0.64 7.58
CA ILE A 126 -16.95 -1.42 6.81
C ILE A 126 -16.41 -0.52 5.69
N PHE A 127 -15.11 -0.26 5.71
CA PHE A 127 -14.37 0.48 4.67
C PHE A 127 -13.60 -0.53 3.83
N GLU A 128 -14.01 -0.71 2.58
CA GLU A 128 -13.48 -1.78 1.73
C GLU A 128 -13.26 -1.32 0.29
N ALA A 129 -12.21 -1.85 -0.34
CA ALA A 129 -11.91 -1.68 -1.77
C ALA A 129 -11.65 -0.23 -2.20
N ALA A 130 -10.93 0.57 -1.39
CA ALA A 130 -10.36 1.83 -1.85
C ALA A 130 -8.98 1.63 -2.48
N ARG A 131 -8.62 2.47 -3.47
CA ARG A 131 -7.29 2.43 -4.11
C ARG A 131 -6.17 2.86 -3.17
N GLU A 132 -6.46 3.75 -2.21
CA GLU A 132 -5.49 4.27 -1.25
C GLU A 132 -6.03 4.10 0.18
N HIS A 133 -6.77 5.05 0.72
CA HIS A 133 -7.09 5.10 2.15
C HIS A 133 -8.55 4.81 2.46
N GLY A 134 -8.78 4.19 3.62
CA GLY A 134 -10.13 4.10 4.18
C GLY A 134 -10.59 5.46 4.67
N VAL A 135 -9.91 6.04 5.67
CA VAL A 135 -10.27 7.33 6.27
C VAL A 135 -9.03 8.22 6.40
N LEU A 136 -9.16 9.47 5.96
CA LEU A 136 -8.19 10.55 6.11
C LEU A 136 -8.78 11.64 7.01
N ILE A 137 -8.08 12.02 8.08
CA ILE A 137 -8.49 13.09 9.00
C ILE A 137 -7.37 14.10 9.08
N ASN A 138 -7.65 15.33 8.66
CA ASN A 138 -6.72 16.46 8.73
C ASN A 138 -7.28 17.54 9.67
N GLY A 139 -6.59 17.81 10.76
CA GLY A 139 -7.01 18.80 11.74
C GLY A 139 -8.26 18.39 12.54
N GLY A 140 -8.90 19.38 13.20
CA GLY A 140 -10.03 19.16 14.07
C GLY A 140 -9.68 18.50 15.41
N GLU A 141 -10.68 18.20 16.21
CA GLU A 141 -10.45 17.54 17.50
C GLU A 141 -11.53 16.52 17.85
N SER A 142 -11.16 15.58 18.71
CA SER A 142 -12.09 14.64 19.36
C SER A 142 -12.91 13.80 18.38
N ASN A 143 -12.37 13.50 17.19
CA ASN A 143 -13.00 12.57 16.24
C ASN A 143 -12.69 11.12 16.64
N ARG A 144 -13.61 10.20 16.38
CA ARG A 144 -13.48 8.80 16.79
C ARG A 144 -13.91 7.86 15.66
N LEU A 145 -13.10 6.84 15.44
CA LEU A 145 -13.43 5.66 14.63
C LEU A 145 -13.55 4.47 15.57
N VAL A 146 -14.75 3.90 15.71
CA VAL A 146 -15.03 2.89 16.75
C VAL A 146 -15.69 1.66 16.17
N GLY A 147 -15.11 0.50 16.41
CA GLY A 147 -15.68 -0.78 16.00
C GLY A 147 -15.88 -0.89 14.48
N CYS A 148 -15.03 -0.26 13.72
CA CYS A 148 -15.06 -0.30 12.24
C CYS A 148 -14.18 -1.43 11.72
N THR A 149 -14.49 -1.92 10.52
CA THR A 149 -13.65 -2.84 9.77
C THR A 149 -13.03 -2.11 8.59
N PHE A 150 -11.71 -2.24 8.42
CA PHE A 150 -10.95 -1.70 7.29
C PHE A 150 -10.25 -2.86 6.58
N ARG A 151 -10.58 -3.10 5.32
CA ARG A 151 -10.02 -4.22 4.57
C ARG A 151 -9.88 -3.95 3.07
N ASN A 152 -9.00 -4.70 2.42
CA ASN A 152 -8.79 -4.63 0.96
C ASN A 152 -8.52 -3.20 0.47
N LEU A 153 -7.65 -2.47 1.17
CA LEU A 153 -7.27 -1.10 0.85
C LEU A 153 -5.88 -1.07 0.21
N GLY A 154 -5.69 -0.28 -0.82
CA GLY A 154 -4.38 -0.13 -1.49
C GLY A 154 -3.39 0.74 -0.71
N GLY A 155 -3.81 1.47 0.31
CA GLY A 155 -3.01 2.34 1.17
C GLY A 155 -3.17 2.03 2.65
N TRP A 156 -3.16 3.08 3.48
CA TRP A 156 -3.41 3.00 4.92
C TRP A 156 -4.90 2.86 5.23
N ALA A 157 -5.23 2.12 6.28
CA ALA A 157 -6.61 2.09 6.75
C ALA A 157 -7.05 3.45 7.25
N VAL A 158 -6.27 4.06 8.15
CA VAL A 158 -6.57 5.37 8.74
C VAL A 158 -5.31 6.22 8.80
N GLN A 159 -5.41 7.48 8.39
CA GLN A 159 -4.39 8.49 8.60
C GLN A 159 -4.99 9.70 9.33
N ILE A 160 -4.34 10.11 10.42
CA ILE A 160 -4.70 11.28 11.23
C ILE A 160 -3.51 12.22 11.23
N SER A 161 -3.70 13.47 10.79
CA SER A 161 -2.67 14.50 10.72
C SER A 161 -3.16 15.82 11.31
N GLY A 162 -2.39 16.38 12.24
CA GLY A 162 -2.75 17.59 12.95
C GLY A 162 -3.99 17.45 13.83
N GLY A 163 -4.43 18.54 14.43
CA GLY A 163 -5.53 18.50 15.38
C GLY A 163 -5.17 17.83 16.72
N SER A 164 -6.18 17.36 17.45
CA SER A 164 -5.96 16.73 18.77
C SER A 164 -7.04 15.71 19.13
N LYS A 165 -6.71 14.81 20.06
CA LYS A 165 -7.64 13.88 20.73
C LYS A 165 -8.46 12.99 19.79
N THR A 166 -7.99 12.78 18.57
CA THR A 166 -8.65 11.93 17.57
C THR A 166 -8.14 10.50 17.71
N GLY A 167 -9.02 9.50 17.62
CA GLY A 167 -8.63 8.13 17.85
C GLY A 167 -9.31 7.07 17.03
N VAL A 168 -8.65 5.91 17.01
CA VAL A 168 -9.12 4.67 16.38
C VAL A 168 -9.20 3.61 17.48
N GLN A 169 -10.39 3.08 17.71
CA GLN A 169 -10.66 2.19 18.83
C GLN A 169 -11.47 0.97 18.44
N SER A 170 -11.03 -0.20 18.89
CA SER A 170 -11.74 -1.48 18.70
C SER A 170 -12.08 -1.80 17.25
N CYS A 171 -11.19 -1.41 16.34
CA CYS A 171 -11.33 -1.66 14.90
C CYS A 171 -10.59 -2.93 14.48
N ASP A 172 -11.08 -3.59 13.44
CA ASP A 172 -10.44 -4.70 12.76
C ASP A 172 -9.84 -4.21 11.44
N ILE A 173 -8.51 -4.34 11.27
CA ILE A 173 -7.76 -3.76 10.16
C ILE A 173 -6.91 -4.82 9.51
N TYR A 174 -7.19 -5.15 8.25
CA TYR A 174 -6.45 -6.18 7.55
C TYR A 174 -6.43 -6.01 6.03
N GLN A 175 -5.48 -6.70 5.40
CA GLN A 175 -5.27 -6.66 3.95
C GLN A 175 -5.13 -5.23 3.41
N THR A 176 -4.31 -4.42 4.09
CA THR A 176 -3.94 -3.09 3.61
C THR A 176 -2.67 -3.14 2.76
N GLY A 177 -2.61 -2.32 1.74
CA GLY A 177 -1.44 -2.21 0.86
C GLY A 177 -0.25 -1.55 1.55
N LYS A 178 -0.52 -0.65 2.47
CA LYS A 178 0.45 0.03 3.36
C LYS A 178 0.15 -0.31 4.82
N GLY A 179 0.56 0.54 5.76
CA GLY A 179 0.33 0.31 7.18
C GLY A 179 -1.14 0.34 7.62
N GLY A 180 -1.40 0.11 8.88
CA GLY A 180 -2.73 0.15 9.48
C GLY A 180 -3.17 1.57 9.82
N ILE A 181 -2.63 2.15 10.89
CA ILE A 181 -3.01 3.45 11.44
C ILE A 181 -1.79 4.37 11.49
N SER A 182 -1.92 5.59 10.98
CA SER A 182 -0.91 6.64 11.12
C SER A 182 -1.44 7.80 11.94
N LEU A 183 -0.76 8.11 13.04
CA LEU A 183 -1.08 9.21 13.96
C LEU A 183 0.04 10.25 13.91
N SER A 184 -0.28 11.47 13.50
CA SER A 184 0.68 12.58 13.45
C SER A 184 0.09 13.84 14.02
N GLY A 185 0.75 14.41 15.03
CA GLY A 185 0.29 15.67 15.64
C GLY A 185 1.07 16.04 16.89
N GLY A 186 0.79 17.25 17.40
CA GLY A 186 1.51 17.87 18.50
C GLY A 186 2.69 18.72 18.04
N ASP A 187 3.13 19.60 18.93
CA ASP A 187 4.25 20.51 18.70
C ASP A 187 5.48 20.03 19.49
N ARG A 188 6.50 19.53 18.79
CA ARG A 188 7.73 19.03 19.42
C ARG A 188 8.57 20.12 20.08
N VAL A 189 8.50 21.34 19.59
CA VAL A 189 9.28 22.46 20.14
C VAL A 189 8.67 22.93 21.46
N LYS A 190 7.35 23.02 21.50
CA LYS A 190 6.60 23.45 22.70
C LYS A 190 6.23 22.29 23.62
N LEU A 191 6.53 21.04 23.22
CA LEU A 191 6.10 19.81 23.90
C LEU A 191 4.58 19.73 24.11
N GLN A 192 3.82 20.31 23.19
CA GLN A 192 2.36 20.30 23.27
C GLN A 192 1.80 19.01 22.68
N PRO A 193 1.13 18.15 23.45
CA PRO A 193 0.66 16.86 22.98
C PRO A 193 -0.58 16.98 22.10
N ALA A 194 -0.65 16.16 21.02
CA ALA A 194 -1.86 16.00 20.24
C ALA A 194 -2.86 15.03 20.88
N GLN A 195 -2.38 14.08 21.64
CA GLN A 195 -3.21 13.08 22.32
C GLN A 195 -4.04 12.19 21.37
N HIS A 196 -3.56 11.95 20.17
CA HIS A 196 -4.16 10.95 19.30
C HIS A 196 -3.93 9.54 19.85
N TYR A 197 -4.84 8.61 19.55
CA TYR A 197 -4.73 7.27 20.07
C TYR A 197 -5.18 6.18 19.10
N ALA A 198 -4.52 5.03 19.17
CA ALA A 198 -4.90 3.77 18.55
C ALA A 198 -5.01 2.72 19.65
N GLU A 199 -6.22 2.29 19.99
CA GLU A 199 -6.46 1.45 21.16
C GLU A 199 -7.35 0.26 20.87
N ASN A 200 -6.98 -0.88 21.44
CA ASN A 200 -7.76 -2.11 21.36
C ASN A 200 -8.11 -2.53 19.93
N ASN A 201 -7.25 -2.22 18.96
CA ASN A 201 -7.45 -2.63 17.57
C ASN A 201 -6.82 -3.98 17.30
N HIS A 202 -7.37 -4.72 16.36
CA HIS A 202 -6.81 -5.91 15.77
C HIS A 202 -6.26 -5.56 14.39
N ILE A 203 -4.94 -5.65 14.19
CA ILE A 203 -4.26 -5.24 12.94
C ILE A 203 -3.43 -6.39 12.43
N HIS A 204 -3.76 -6.91 11.25
CA HIS A 204 -3.08 -8.07 10.68
C HIS A 204 -3.04 -8.07 9.15
N HIS A 205 -2.10 -8.81 8.55
CA HIS A 205 -1.93 -8.90 7.10
C HIS A 205 -1.88 -7.52 6.43
N TYR A 206 -1.13 -6.60 7.01
CA TYR A 206 -0.93 -5.24 6.50
C TYR A 206 0.34 -5.15 5.65
N SER A 207 0.59 -3.99 5.02
CA SER A 207 1.80 -3.70 4.22
C SER A 207 2.03 -4.70 3.08
N ARG A 208 0.95 -5.08 2.39
CA ARG A 208 1.01 -6.09 1.33
C ARG A 208 1.66 -5.59 0.04
N TRP A 209 1.63 -4.27 -0.22
CA TRP A 209 2.20 -3.65 -1.40
C TRP A 209 3.54 -2.98 -1.12
N ASP A 210 3.55 -2.05 -0.18
CA ASP A 210 4.74 -1.39 0.30
C ASP A 210 5.06 -1.98 1.67
N ARG A 211 6.20 -2.64 1.80
CA ARG A 211 6.57 -3.39 3.00
C ARG A 211 7.46 -2.59 3.94
N VAL A 212 8.23 -1.67 3.37
CA VAL A 212 9.24 -0.93 4.11
C VAL A 212 8.67 0.37 4.68
N TYR A 213 8.94 0.63 5.95
CA TYR A 213 8.45 1.80 6.70
C TYR A 213 6.91 1.96 6.73
N GLN A 214 6.19 0.85 6.67
CA GLN A 214 4.72 0.83 6.70
C GLN A 214 4.23 0.03 7.93
N PRO A 215 4.41 0.54 9.16
CA PRO A 215 4.06 -0.21 10.37
C PRO A 215 2.54 -0.35 10.56
N ALA A 216 2.14 -1.31 11.40
CA ALA A 216 0.75 -1.45 11.81
C ALA A 216 0.21 -0.16 12.45
N VAL A 217 1.02 0.47 13.33
CA VAL A 217 0.72 1.78 13.90
C VAL A 217 1.96 2.66 13.81
N SER A 218 1.84 3.81 13.16
CA SER A 218 2.86 4.85 13.08
C SER A 218 2.53 6.00 14.02
N LEU A 219 3.49 6.40 14.86
CA LEU A 219 3.36 7.51 15.80
C LEU A 219 4.37 8.61 15.46
N ASN A 220 3.87 9.80 15.09
CA ASN A 220 4.68 10.98 14.82
C ASN A 220 4.20 12.16 15.64
N GLY A 221 5.15 12.98 16.15
CA GLY A 221 4.83 14.16 16.92
C GLY A 221 4.96 13.94 18.44
N VAL A 222 4.02 14.46 19.23
CA VAL A 222 4.09 14.48 20.69
C VAL A 222 2.80 13.98 21.32
N GLY A 223 2.93 13.11 22.34
CA GLY A 223 1.84 12.67 23.18
C GLY A 223 0.78 11.82 22.51
N ASN A 224 1.11 11.18 21.38
CA ASN A 224 0.26 10.19 20.74
C ASN A 224 0.48 8.81 21.36
N ARG A 225 -0.54 7.96 21.39
CA ARG A 225 -0.54 6.69 22.10
C ARG A 225 -1.03 5.53 21.25
N ALA A 226 -0.32 4.40 21.32
CA ALA A 226 -0.80 3.12 20.87
C ALA A 226 -0.82 2.15 22.06
N ALA A 227 -1.97 1.56 22.36
CA ALA A 227 -2.13 0.68 23.52
C ALA A 227 -3.13 -0.47 23.24
N HIS A 228 -2.87 -1.62 23.85
CA HIS A 228 -3.77 -2.77 23.83
C HIS A 228 -4.12 -3.29 22.42
N ASN A 229 -3.30 -3.02 21.42
CA ASN A 229 -3.54 -3.52 20.07
C ASN A 229 -2.98 -4.94 19.89
N LEU A 230 -3.74 -5.81 19.25
CA LEU A 230 -3.27 -7.09 18.77
C LEU A 230 -2.70 -6.92 17.35
N ILE A 231 -1.42 -7.19 17.18
CA ILE A 231 -0.72 -7.01 15.89
C ILE A 231 -0.01 -8.29 15.51
N HIS A 232 -0.28 -8.81 14.31
CA HIS A 232 0.36 -10.02 13.80
C HIS A 232 0.33 -10.12 12.28
N HIS A 233 1.03 -11.10 11.71
CA HIS A 233 1.16 -11.33 10.26
C HIS A 233 1.62 -10.05 9.53
N ALA A 234 2.71 -9.47 10.00
CA ALA A 234 3.48 -8.48 9.24
C ALA A 234 4.12 -9.14 8.00
N PRO A 235 4.42 -8.39 6.92
CA PRO A 235 5.08 -8.94 5.74
C PRO A 235 6.48 -9.45 6.00
#